data_088ec102dc4dbe710f99e76cb244f7a5
#
_entry.id   088ec102dc4dbe710f99e76cb244f7a5
#
_cell.length_a   1.000
_cell.length_b   1.000
_cell.length_c   1.000
_cell.angle_alpha   90.00
_cell.angle_beta   90.00
_cell.angle_gamma   90.00
#
_symmetry.space_group_name_H-M   'P 1'
#
loop_
_entity.id
_entity.type
_entity.pdbx_description
1 polymer ?
#
loop_
_entity_poly.entity_id
_entity_poly.type
_entity_poly.pdbx_seq_one_letter_code
_entity_poly.pdbx_strand_id
1 'polypeptide(L)'
;MPENDRLSGCLDEINLEFVEQEATPQLLMKLSIQLYLAGLSLSNTVSFLEVFGVERVRSTVHNWVHKADLQPESGRSPNHVAVDETVIRLDDEQYWLYAAVDPETNDLLHTQLEPTTNNALADRFFADLRDKHDIDDATVLVDGSASLQRACRKHDLNFRYERHGNRNSVERVFREIKRRTICFSNCFSNAEAETADEWLRSFAFAWNQLI
;
A
#
# COMPACT_ATOMS: atom_id res chain seq x y z
N MET A 1 -24.20 13.24 -9.02
CA MET A 1 -23.14 13.34 -10.03
C MET A 1 -22.09 12.34 -9.70
N PRO A 2 -21.55 11.76 -10.71
CA PRO A 2 -21.74 10.33 -10.90
C PRO A 2 -20.43 9.58 -10.68
N GLU A 3 -20.58 8.33 -10.27
CA GLU A 3 -19.54 7.31 -10.08
C GLU A 3 -18.56 7.12 -11.26
N ASN A 4 -18.85 7.66 -12.43
CA ASN A 4 -17.97 7.59 -13.62
C ASN A 4 -16.70 8.47 -13.51
N ASP A 5 -16.72 9.52 -12.71
CA ASP A 5 -15.54 10.41 -12.58
C ASP A 5 -14.43 9.80 -11.73
N ARG A 6 -14.75 8.87 -10.83
CA ARG A 6 -13.75 8.22 -9.97
C ARG A 6 -12.83 7.27 -10.73
N LEU A 7 -13.38 6.44 -11.63
CA LEU A 7 -12.57 5.49 -12.40
C LEU A 7 -11.67 6.16 -13.42
N SER A 8 -12.13 7.25 -14.06
CA SER A 8 -11.28 8.00 -15.00
C SER A 8 -10.17 8.74 -14.26
N GLY A 9 -10.45 9.39 -13.13
CA GLY A 9 -9.45 10.05 -12.30
C GLY A 9 -8.33 9.11 -11.84
N CYS A 10 -8.69 7.93 -11.33
CA CYS A 10 -7.76 6.88 -10.94
C CYS A 10 -6.77 6.47 -12.05
N LEU A 11 -7.24 6.41 -13.30
CA LEU A 11 -6.39 6.04 -14.44
C LEU A 11 -5.46 7.18 -14.85
N ASP A 12 -5.87 8.43 -14.66
CA ASP A 12 -5.07 9.60 -15.02
C ASP A 12 -3.86 9.79 -14.09
N GLU A 13 -3.95 9.36 -12.84
CA GLU A 13 -2.86 9.42 -11.87
C GLU A 13 -1.72 8.43 -12.14
N ILE A 14 -1.96 7.38 -12.94
CA ILE A 14 -0.90 6.44 -13.31
C ILE A 14 -0.02 7.09 -14.38
N ASN A 15 1.19 7.48 -13.99
CA ASN A 15 2.19 7.98 -14.92
C ASN A 15 2.84 6.83 -15.69
N LEU A 16 2.87 6.93 -17.02
CA LEU A 16 3.48 5.97 -17.94
C LEU A 16 4.66 6.59 -18.72
N GLU A 17 5.32 7.62 -18.19
CA GLU A 17 6.47 8.27 -18.85
C GLU A 17 7.65 7.32 -19.09
N PHE A 18 7.70 6.19 -18.36
CA PHE A 18 8.73 5.16 -18.59
C PHE A 18 8.53 4.35 -19.88
N VAL A 19 7.44 4.60 -20.61
CA VAL A 19 7.06 3.79 -21.79
C VAL A 19 7.38 4.55 -23.07
N GLU A 20 8.63 4.49 -23.50
CA GLU A 20 9.05 5.16 -24.74
C GLU A 20 8.70 4.39 -26.04
N GLN A 21 8.52 3.07 -26.02
CA GLN A 21 8.32 2.23 -27.23
C GLN A 21 7.38 1.04 -27.01
N GLU A 22 6.36 1.18 -26.18
CA GLU A 22 5.44 0.09 -25.89
C GLU A 22 4.28 0.05 -26.91
N ALA A 23 4.11 -1.08 -27.58
CA ALA A 23 3.03 -1.27 -28.55
C ALA A 23 1.63 -1.44 -27.90
N THR A 24 1.57 -1.46 -26.57
CA THR A 24 0.30 -1.55 -25.82
C THR A 24 -0.32 -0.18 -25.67
N PRO A 25 -1.60 0.01 -25.99
CA PRO A 25 -2.31 1.25 -25.70
C PRO A 25 -2.22 1.62 -24.22
N GLN A 26 -1.88 2.87 -23.92
CA GLN A 26 -1.69 3.36 -22.54
C GLN A 26 -2.89 3.07 -21.62
N LEU A 27 -4.12 3.22 -22.13
CA LEU A 27 -5.33 2.90 -21.39
C LEU A 27 -5.34 1.44 -20.92
N LEU A 28 -4.97 0.49 -21.78
CA LEU A 28 -4.93 -0.93 -21.42
C LEU A 28 -3.81 -1.25 -20.42
N MET A 29 -2.69 -0.54 -20.50
CA MET A 29 -1.62 -0.65 -19.50
C MET A 29 -2.10 -0.18 -18.13
N LYS A 30 -2.69 1.02 -18.06
CA LYS A 30 -3.26 1.60 -16.83
C LYS A 30 -4.33 0.69 -16.22
N LEU A 31 -5.27 0.21 -17.04
CA LEU A 31 -6.31 -0.74 -16.61
C LEU A 31 -5.69 -2.04 -16.08
N SER A 32 -4.65 -2.57 -16.72
CA SER A 32 -3.99 -3.78 -16.29
C SER A 32 -3.29 -3.61 -14.93
N ILE A 33 -2.62 -2.49 -14.71
CA ILE A 33 -2.03 -2.12 -13.43
C ILE A 33 -3.12 -2.07 -12.36
N GLN A 34 -4.20 -1.34 -12.60
CA GLN A 34 -5.31 -1.20 -11.66
C GLN A 34 -5.99 -2.54 -11.35
N LEU A 35 -6.28 -3.35 -12.36
CA LEU A 35 -6.91 -4.66 -12.18
C LEU A 35 -6.04 -5.60 -11.36
N TYR A 36 -4.73 -5.61 -11.62
CA TYR A 36 -3.79 -6.40 -10.83
C TYR A 36 -3.75 -5.92 -9.37
N LEU A 37 -3.61 -4.60 -9.14
CA LEU A 37 -3.62 -4.03 -7.79
C LEU A 37 -4.99 -4.18 -7.12
N ALA A 38 -6.09 -4.19 -7.87
CA ALA A 38 -7.44 -4.50 -7.38
C ALA A 38 -7.65 -5.97 -7.02
N GLY A 39 -6.75 -6.88 -7.42
CA GLY A 39 -6.73 -8.27 -6.97
C GLY A 39 -6.86 -9.33 -8.04
N LEU A 40 -6.81 -8.98 -9.31
CA LEU A 40 -6.67 -9.98 -10.36
C LEU A 40 -5.27 -10.61 -10.28
N SER A 41 -5.17 -11.90 -10.56
CA SER A 41 -3.87 -12.52 -10.76
C SER A 41 -3.20 -11.99 -12.04
N LEU A 42 -1.87 -12.02 -12.11
CA LEU A 42 -1.15 -11.67 -13.34
C LEU A 42 -1.67 -12.46 -14.56
N SER A 43 -2.02 -13.75 -14.37
CA SER A 43 -2.59 -14.58 -15.44
C SER A 43 -3.94 -14.04 -15.92
N ASN A 44 -4.84 -13.71 -14.99
CA ASN A 44 -6.16 -13.16 -15.35
C ASN A 44 -6.03 -11.76 -15.96
N THR A 45 -5.08 -10.96 -15.52
CA THR A 45 -4.80 -9.65 -16.12
C THR A 45 -4.28 -9.78 -17.56
N VAL A 46 -3.42 -10.77 -17.84
CA VAL A 46 -2.98 -11.07 -19.20
C VAL A 46 -4.17 -11.53 -20.05
N SER A 47 -5.02 -12.45 -19.55
CA SER A 47 -6.23 -12.89 -20.27
C SER A 47 -7.20 -11.73 -20.53
N PHE A 48 -7.27 -10.74 -19.63
CA PHE A 48 -8.02 -9.52 -19.89
C PHE A 48 -7.46 -8.73 -21.09
N LEU A 49 -6.14 -8.59 -21.22
CA LEU A 49 -5.50 -7.94 -22.36
C LEU A 49 -5.79 -8.69 -23.69
N GLU A 50 -5.79 -10.01 -23.65
CA GLU A 50 -6.09 -10.86 -24.83
C GLU A 50 -7.50 -10.59 -25.39
N VAL A 51 -8.48 -10.26 -24.55
CA VAL A 51 -9.83 -9.87 -25.00
C VAL A 51 -9.80 -8.65 -25.91
N PHE A 52 -8.82 -7.76 -25.73
CA PHE A 52 -8.60 -6.57 -26.55
C PHE A 52 -7.55 -6.78 -27.66
N GLY A 53 -7.17 -8.02 -27.92
CA GLY A 53 -6.19 -8.37 -28.95
C GLY A 53 -4.75 -8.01 -28.60
N VAL A 54 -4.46 -7.80 -27.32
CA VAL A 54 -3.11 -7.48 -26.83
C VAL A 54 -2.52 -8.70 -26.15
N GLU A 55 -1.56 -9.34 -26.80
CA GLU A 55 -0.83 -10.48 -26.25
C GLU A 55 0.38 -9.99 -25.43
N ARG A 56 0.41 -10.33 -24.15
CA ARG A 56 1.51 -10.00 -23.23
C ARG A 56 1.79 -11.17 -22.29
N VAL A 57 2.97 -11.18 -21.71
CA VAL A 57 3.34 -12.16 -20.67
C VAL A 57 3.20 -11.55 -19.29
N ARG A 58 3.07 -12.41 -18.27
CA ARG A 58 2.89 -12.00 -16.87
C ARG A 58 3.97 -11.03 -16.36
N SER A 59 5.23 -11.28 -16.75
CA SER A 59 6.35 -10.41 -16.38
C SER A 59 6.22 -9.00 -16.95
N THR A 60 5.56 -8.81 -18.09
CA THR A 60 5.30 -7.48 -18.64
C THR A 60 4.38 -6.68 -17.72
N VAL A 61 3.26 -7.26 -17.30
CA VAL A 61 2.33 -6.59 -16.38
C VAL A 61 3.01 -6.31 -15.03
N HIS A 62 3.75 -7.28 -14.51
CA HIS A 62 4.53 -7.11 -13.29
C HIS A 62 5.50 -5.93 -13.39
N ASN A 63 6.27 -5.86 -14.48
CA ASN A 63 7.22 -4.78 -14.72
C ASN A 63 6.54 -3.41 -14.86
N TRP A 64 5.34 -3.35 -15.43
CA TRP A 64 4.59 -2.09 -15.50
C TRP A 64 4.22 -1.57 -14.11
N VAL A 65 3.77 -2.46 -13.21
CA VAL A 65 3.43 -2.07 -11.83
C VAL A 65 4.64 -1.49 -11.11
N HIS A 66 5.81 -2.16 -11.20
CA HIS A 66 7.03 -1.66 -10.55
C HIS A 66 7.54 -0.37 -11.17
N LYS A 67 7.54 -0.26 -12.50
CA LYS A 67 8.00 0.96 -13.19
C LYS A 67 7.08 2.15 -13.02
N ALA A 68 5.80 1.92 -12.74
CA ALA A 68 4.84 3.00 -12.47
C ALA A 68 5.12 3.69 -11.13
N ASP A 69 5.92 3.08 -10.25
CA ASP A 69 6.36 3.62 -8.94
C ASP A 69 5.23 4.34 -8.18
N LEU A 70 4.09 3.66 -8.10
CA LEU A 70 2.88 4.24 -7.52
C LEU A 70 3.06 4.43 -6.01
N GLN A 71 2.73 5.62 -5.55
CA GLN A 71 2.85 6.02 -4.15
C GLN A 71 1.51 6.56 -3.65
N PRO A 72 1.10 6.31 -2.39
CA PRO A 72 -0.03 7.02 -1.81
C PRO A 72 0.23 8.53 -1.80
N GLU A 73 -0.84 9.32 -1.94
CA GLU A 73 -0.74 10.77 -1.88
C GLU A 73 -0.18 11.24 -0.53
N SER A 74 0.64 12.28 -0.58
CA SER A 74 1.16 13.00 0.59
C SER A 74 0.32 14.22 0.93
N GLY A 75 0.57 14.86 2.08
CA GLY A 75 -0.04 16.15 2.45
C GLY A 75 -1.42 16.01 3.10
N ARG A 76 -1.80 14.82 3.59
CA ARG A 76 -3.03 14.64 4.39
C ARG A 76 -2.83 15.21 5.79
N SER A 77 -3.93 15.68 6.40
CA SER A 77 -3.98 16.17 7.80
C SER A 77 -5.12 15.47 8.54
N PRO A 78 -4.96 14.19 8.90
CA PRO A 78 -6.00 13.42 9.58
C PRO A 78 -6.16 13.86 11.04
N ASN A 79 -7.39 13.75 11.61
CA ASN A 79 -7.61 13.94 13.05
C ASN A 79 -7.13 12.74 13.89
N HIS A 80 -7.21 11.55 13.30
CA HIS A 80 -6.78 10.31 13.93
C HIS A 80 -5.91 9.51 12.95
N VAL A 81 -4.92 8.82 13.49
CA VAL A 81 -4.08 7.89 12.73
C VAL A 81 -3.99 6.56 13.48
N ALA A 82 -4.56 5.51 12.92
CA ALA A 82 -4.41 4.17 13.46
C ALA A 82 -3.10 3.57 12.98
N VAL A 83 -2.24 3.15 13.91
CA VAL A 83 -0.92 2.57 13.62
C VAL A 83 -0.80 1.20 14.26
N ASP A 84 -0.30 0.25 13.49
CA ASP A 84 -0.06 -1.11 13.96
C ASP A 84 1.04 -1.78 13.13
N GLU A 85 1.57 -2.90 13.62
CA GLU A 85 2.49 -3.75 12.90
C GLU A 85 1.98 -5.18 12.79
N THR A 86 2.34 -5.85 11.69
CA THR A 86 2.01 -7.26 11.48
C THR A 86 3.14 -8.00 10.79
N VAL A 87 3.21 -9.31 11.04
CA VAL A 87 4.17 -10.16 10.33
C VAL A 87 3.62 -10.55 8.96
N ILE A 88 4.44 -10.41 7.94
CA ILE A 88 4.27 -11.04 6.63
C ILE A 88 5.47 -11.92 6.32
N ARG A 89 5.30 -12.87 5.40
CA ARG A 89 6.36 -13.80 5.00
C ARG A 89 6.76 -13.54 3.56
N LEU A 90 8.06 -13.51 3.35
CA LEU A 90 8.72 -13.49 2.06
C LEU A 90 9.52 -14.80 1.99
N ASP A 91 9.02 -15.76 1.23
CA ASP A 91 9.49 -17.15 1.29
C ASP A 91 9.50 -17.71 2.72
N ASP A 92 10.65 -18.10 3.23
CA ASP A 92 10.83 -18.65 4.59
C ASP A 92 11.20 -17.57 5.63
N GLU A 93 11.39 -16.33 5.21
CA GLU A 93 11.77 -15.22 6.08
C GLU A 93 10.54 -14.44 6.59
N GLN A 94 10.64 -13.94 7.82
CA GLN A 94 9.63 -13.10 8.44
C GLN A 94 10.04 -11.64 8.35
N TYR A 95 9.10 -10.81 7.88
CA TYR A 95 9.22 -9.36 7.85
C TYR A 95 8.09 -8.73 8.66
N TRP A 96 8.33 -7.52 9.13
CA TRP A 96 7.36 -6.72 9.87
C TRP A 96 6.86 -5.60 8.99
N LEU A 97 5.56 -5.59 8.76
CA LEU A 97 4.88 -4.53 8.03
C LEU A 97 4.25 -3.57 9.03
N TYR A 98 4.76 -2.35 9.06
CA TYR A 98 4.12 -1.22 9.73
C TYR A 98 3.13 -0.57 8.78
N ALA A 99 1.99 -0.13 9.30
CA ALA A 99 1.00 0.62 8.52
C ALA A 99 0.35 1.72 9.36
N ALA A 100 0.08 2.85 8.71
CA ALA A 100 -0.68 3.97 9.26
C ALA A 100 -1.92 4.19 8.39
N VAL A 101 -3.09 4.27 9.00
CA VAL A 101 -4.39 4.42 8.33
C VAL A 101 -5.16 5.55 8.98
N ASP A 102 -5.77 6.42 8.18
CA ASP A 102 -6.80 7.32 8.64
C ASP A 102 -8.11 6.54 8.86
N PRO A 103 -8.61 6.39 10.10
CA PRO A 103 -9.81 5.61 10.36
C PRO A 103 -11.10 6.28 9.88
N GLU A 104 -11.08 7.58 9.57
CA GLU A 104 -12.26 8.33 9.11
C GLU A 104 -12.47 8.14 7.61
N THR A 105 -11.40 8.17 6.82
CA THR A 105 -11.45 8.00 5.36
C THR A 105 -11.12 6.58 4.92
N ASN A 106 -10.47 5.77 5.75
CA ASN A 106 -9.80 4.51 5.47
C ASN A 106 -8.57 4.63 4.55
N ASP A 107 -8.06 5.83 4.33
CA ASP A 107 -6.84 6.02 3.55
C ASP A 107 -5.65 5.36 4.24
N LEU A 108 -4.90 4.58 3.48
CA LEU A 108 -3.61 4.02 3.90
C LEU A 108 -2.53 5.07 3.66
N LEU A 109 -2.15 5.75 4.75
CA LEU A 109 -1.25 6.89 4.73
C LEU A 109 0.20 6.49 4.48
N HIS A 110 0.64 5.41 5.12
CA HIS A 110 2.02 4.96 5.02
C HIS A 110 2.15 3.47 5.29
N THR A 111 3.07 2.82 4.57
CA THR A 111 3.53 1.45 4.82
C THR A 111 5.04 1.40 4.83
N GLN A 112 5.59 0.50 5.64
CA GLN A 112 7.03 0.26 5.73
C GLN A 112 7.30 -1.19 6.08
N LEU A 113 8.13 -1.86 5.27
CA LEU A 113 8.49 -3.26 5.46
C LEU A 113 9.88 -3.36 6.09
N GLU A 114 9.99 -4.13 7.19
CA GLU A 114 11.23 -4.23 7.97
C GLU A 114 11.58 -5.67 8.30
N PRO A 115 12.86 -6.03 8.31
CA PRO A 115 13.29 -7.39 8.65
C PRO A 115 13.08 -7.76 10.12
N THR A 116 12.83 -6.78 10.98
CA THR A 116 12.62 -6.96 12.42
C THR A 116 11.77 -5.85 13.00
N THR A 117 11.42 -5.96 14.27
CA THR A 117 10.76 -4.88 15.01
C THR A 117 11.65 -4.41 16.16
N ASN A 118 11.87 -3.11 16.24
CA ASN A 118 12.59 -2.47 17.34
C ASN A 118 12.25 -0.98 17.44
N ASN A 119 12.75 -0.33 18.49
CA ASN A 119 12.47 1.09 18.73
C ASN A 119 12.98 2.02 17.62
N ALA A 120 14.13 1.72 16.99
CA ALA A 120 14.69 2.58 15.95
C ALA A 120 13.86 2.52 14.67
N LEU A 121 13.31 1.36 14.34
CA LEU A 121 12.44 1.19 13.17
C LEU A 121 11.08 1.86 13.39
N ALA A 122 10.49 1.74 14.59
CA ALA A 122 9.29 2.48 14.94
C ALA A 122 9.52 4.01 14.89
N ASP A 123 10.67 4.48 15.37
CA ASP A 123 11.05 5.90 15.28
C ASP A 123 11.14 6.36 13.82
N ARG A 124 11.78 5.56 12.95
CA ARG A 124 11.88 5.86 11.51
C ARG A 124 10.52 5.89 10.84
N PHE A 125 9.67 4.92 11.12
CA PHE A 125 8.31 4.88 10.59
C PHE A 125 7.53 6.17 10.89
N PHE A 126 7.57 6.66 12.12
CA PHE A 126 6.90 7.92 12.48
C PHE A 126 7.57 9.15 11.87
N ALA A 127 8.89 9.16 11.72
CA ALA A 127 9.59 10.23 11.01
C ALA A 127 9.13 10.31 9.55
N ASP A 128 9.13 9.18 8.84
CA ASP A 128 8.70 9.09 7.44
C ASP A 128 7.21 9.44 7.26
N LEU A 129 6.36 9.04 8.22
CA LEU A 129 4.94 9.37 8.23
C LEU A 129 4.71 10.88 8.39
N ARG A 130 5.46 11.55 9.29
CA ARG A 130 5.40 13.00 9.49
C ARG A 130 5.94 13.79 8.31
N ASP A 131 6.96 13.29 7.63
CA ASP A 131 7.48 13.92 6.42
C ASP A 131 6.47 13.90 5.27
N LYS A 132 5.60 12.90 5.25
CA LYS A 132 4.55 12.74 4.22
C LYS A 132 3.25 13.44 4.57
N HIS A 133 2.89 13.50 5.85
CA HIS A 133 1.56 13.96 6.30
C HIS A 133 1.69 14.85 7.53
N ASP A 134 0.77 15.80 7.64
CA ASP A 134 0.64 16.64 8.82
C ASP A 134 -0.15 15.88 9.91
N ILE A 135 0.56 15.23 10.81
CA ILE A 135 0.00 14.43 11.90
C ILE A 135 0.31 15.00 13.29
N ASP A 136 0.89 16.19 13.37
CA ASP A 136 1.34 16.77 14.64
C ASP A 136 0.17 17.04 15.61
N ASP A 137 -0.98 17.43 15.07
CA ASP A 137 -2.21 17.65 15.82
C ASP A 137 -3.11 16.40 15.91
N ALA A 138 -2.75 15.32 15.20
CA ALA A 138 -3.53 14.10 15.19
C ALA A 138 -3.41 13.31 16.50
N THR A 139 -4.44 12.52 16.82
CA THR A 139 -4.35 11.51 17.85
C THR A 139 -3.96 10.16 17.25
N VAL A 140 -2.77 9.68 17.55
CA VAL A 140 -2.29 8.37 17.11
C VAL A 140 -2.92 7.26 17.94
N LEU A 141 -3.56 6.31 17.30
CA LEU A 141 -4.21 5.15 17.93
C LEU A 141 -3.28 3.95 17.83
N VAL A 142 -2.74 3.50 18.95
CA VAL A 142 -1.80 2.38 19.01
C VAL A 142 -2.31 1.29 19.96
N ASP A 143 -1.83 0.09 19.77
CA ASP A 143 -2.06 -1.01 20.70
C ASP A 143 -1.04 -1.01 21.86
N GLY A 144 -0.89 -2.17 22.53
CA GLY A 144 0.07 -2.37 23.62
C GLY A 144 1.55 -2.36 23.20
N SER A 145 1.90 -2.17 21.93
CA SER A 145 3.27 -2.16 21.44
C SER A 145 4.10 -1.07 22.14
N ALA A 146 5.10 -1.49 22.91
CA ALA A 146 5.96 -0.58 23.65
C ALA A 146 6.83 0.28 22.72
N SER A 147 7.21 -0.26 21.56
CA SER A 147 8.00 0.43 20.54
C SER A 147 7.22 1.57 19.90
N LEU A 148 5.96 1.33 19.50
CA LEU A 148 5.09 2.36 18.92
C LEU A 148 4.79 3.48 19.94
N GLN A 149 4.42 3.12 21.18
CA GLN A 149 4.14 4.11 22.22
C GLN A 149 5.37 4.96 22.58
N ARG A 150 6.57 4.33 22.60
CA ARG A 150 7.82 5.06 22.81
C ARG A 150 8.10 6.01 21.65
N ALA A 151 7.90 5.58 20.42
CA ALA A 151 8.11 6.40 19.23
C ALA A 151 7.15 7.61 19.24
N CYS A 152 5.87 7.43 19.57
CA CYS A 152 4.93 8.54 19.74
C CYS A 152 5.45 9.58 20.75
N ARG A 153 5.94 9.14 21.94
CA ARG A 153 6.50 10.07 22.94
C ARG A 153 7.75 10.78 22.44
N LYS A 154 8.62 10.08 21.70
CA LYS A 154 9.86 10.67 21.16
C LYS A 154 9.57 11.75 20.10
N HIS A 155 8.51 11.57 19.34
CA HIS A 155 8.08 12.51 18.31
C HIS A 155 7.08 13.56 18.81
N ASP A 156 6.82 13.63 20.12
CA ASP A 156 5.86 14.54 20.76
C ASP A 156 4.43 14.43 20.18
N LEU A 157 4.07 13.23 19.69
CA LEU A 157 2.75 12.96 19.14
C LEU A 157 1.75 12.63 20.24
N ASN A 158 0.55 13.17 20.13
CA ASN A 158 -0.57 12.75 20.97
C ASN A 158 -0.94 11.32 20.61
N PHE A 159 -1.01 10.42 21.61
CA PHE A 159 -1.43 9.04 21.32
C PHE A 159 -2.38 8.49 22.39
N ARG A 160 -3.19 7.56 21.96
CA ARG A 160 -4.14 6.83 22.82
C ARG A 160 -3.99 5.33 22.61
N TYR A 161 -3.94 4.58 23.72
CA TYR A 161 -4.09 3.14 23.65
C TYR A 161 -5.53 2.81 23.26
N GLU A 162 -5.69 2.08 22.17
CA GLU A 162 -6.99 1.63 21.68
C GLU A 162 -6.90 0.17 21.21
N ARG A 163 -7.60 -0.72 21.90
CA ARG A 163 -7.58 -2.15 21.55
C ARG A 163 -8.51 -2.50 20.39
N HIS A 164 -9.61 -1.77 20.27
CA HIS A 164 -10.68 -1.99 19.28
C HIS A 164 -11.19 -0.62 18.80
N GLY A 165 -12.21 -0.61 17.95
CA GLY A 165 -12.79 0.64 17.48
C GLY A 165 -12.09 1.15 16.22
N ASN A 166 -11.67 2.40 16.24
CA ASN A 166 -11.04 3.05 15.08
C ASN A 166 -9.74 2.38 14.65
N ARG A 167 -9.02 1.71 15.55
CA ARG A 167 -7.82 0.92 15.20
C ARG A 167 -8.13 -0.29 14.30
N ASN A 168 -9.38 -0.76 14.28
CA ASN A 168 -9.78 -1.84 13.37
C ASN A 168 -9.61 -1.48 11.87
N SER A 169 -9.44 -0.20 11.54
CA SER A 169 -9.13 0.23 10.16
C SER A 169 -7.81 -0.36 9.67
N VAL A 170 -6.75 -0.29 10.47
CA VAL A 170 -5.45 -0.86 10.10
C VAL A 170 -5.49 -2.39 10.01
N GLU A 171 -6.25 -3.05 10.90
CA GLU A 171 -6.42 -4.50 10.83
C GLU A 171 -7.19 -4.94 9.56
N ARG A 172 -8.11 -4.11 9.07
CA ARG A 172 -8.80 -4.33 7.79
C ARG A 172 -7.82 -4.30 6.63
N VAL A 173 -6.93 -3.32 6.60
CA VAL A 173 -5.84 -3.22 5.61
C VAL A 173 -4.93 -4.45 5.68
N PHE A 174 -4.48 -4.83 6.87
CA PHE A 174 -3.64 -6.02 7.03
C PHE A 174 -4.33 -7.31 6.57
N ARG A 175 -5.63 -7.45 6.84
CA ARG A 175 -6.41 -8.59 6.36
C ARG A 175 -6.42 -8.65 4.83
N GLU A 176 -6.62 -7.51 4.18
CA GLU A 176 -6.64 -7.45 2.73
C GLU A 176 -5.26 -7.71 2.13
N ILE A 177 -4.20 -7.12 2.69
CA ILE A 177 -2.81 -7.42 2.28
C ILE A 177 -2.52 -8.92 2.41
N LYS A 178 -2.82 -9.51 3.57
CA LYS A 178 -2.61 -10.96 3.79
C LYS A 178 -3.44 -11.81 2.84
N ARG A 179 -4.71 -11.44 2.62
CA ARG A 179 -5.56 -12.15 1.65
C ARG A 179 -4.95 -12.13 0.26
N ARG A 180 -4.39 -11.02 -0.16
CA ARG A 180 -3.74 -10.87 -1.46
C ARG A 180 -2.43 -11.64 -1.54
N THR A 181 -1.61 -11.57 -0.52
CA THR A 181 -0.32 -12.25 -0.49
C THR A 181 -0.46 -13.77 -0.38
N ILE A 182 -1.51 -14.28 0.28
CA ILE A 182 -1.82 -15.72 0.33
C ILE A 182 -2.41 -16.21 -1.01
N CYS A 183 -3.35 -15.47 -1.60
CA CYS A 183 -3.95 -15.82 -2.89
C CYS A 183 -2.93 -15.74 -4.04
N PHE A 184 -1.97 -14.87 -3.91
CA PHE A 184 -0.81 -14.75 -4.77
C PHE A 184 0.39 -15.40 -4.07
N SER A 185 0.29 -16.70 -3.80
CA SER A 185 1.41 -17.48 -3.25
C SER A 185 2.73 -17.30 -4.04
N ASN A 186 2.66 -16.62 -5.17
CA ASN A 186 3.76 -16.24 -6.02
C ASN A 186 4.07 -14.73 -6.02
N CYS A 187 3.33 -13.85 -5.32
CA CYS A 187 3.66 -12.42 -5.32
C CYS A 187 4.89 -12.11 -4.49
N PHE A 188 5.07 -12.80 -3.40
CA PHE A 188 6.26 -12.66 -2.55
C PHE A 188 7.15 -13.90 -2.55
N SER A 189 6.79 -14.94 -3.28
CA SER A 189 7.64 -16.10 -3.51
C SER A 189 8.78 -15.70 -4.43
N ASN A 190 10.00 -15.84 -3.97
CA ASN A 190 11.23 -15.37 -4.62
C ASN A 190 11.29 -13.85 -4.85
N ALA A 191 10.53 -13.06 -4.10
CA ALA A 191 10.62 -11.61 -4.15
C ALA A 191 11.65 -11.10 -3.16
N GLU A 192 12.51 -10.19 -3.60
CA GLU A 192 13.36 -9.40 -2.70
C GLU A 192 12.48 -8.48 -1.84
N ALA A 193 12.96 -8.15 -0.63
CA ALA A 193 12.22 -7.28 0.29
C ALA A 193 11.89 -5.91 -0.32
N GLU A 194 12.77 -5.37 -1.14
CA GLU A 194 12.58 -4.12 -1.88
C GLU A 194 11.39 -4.22 -2.85
N THR A 195 11.30 -5.30 -3.63
CA THR A 195 10.18 -5.57 -4.55
C THR A 195 8.85 -5.70 -3.80
N ALA A 196 8.87 -6.34 -2.62
CA ALA A 196 7.68 -6.46 -1.79
C ALA A 196 7.24 -5.10 -1.22
N ASP A 197 8.17 -4.26 -0.79
CA ASP A 197 7.88 -2.92 -0.29
C ASP A 197 7.34 -2.00 -1.40
N GLU A 198 7.91 -2.04 -2.61
CA GLU A 198 7.37 -1.33 -3.78
C GLU A 198 5.93 -1.76 -4.09
N TRP A 199 5.65 -3.08 -4.05
CA TRP A 199 4.30 -3.58 -4.24
C TRP A 199 3.35 -3.09 -3.15
N LEU A 200 3.78 -3.04 -1.89
CA LEU A 200 2.98 -2.54 -0.77
C LEU A 200 2.63 -1.05 -0.95
N ARG A 201 3.56 -0.24 -1.46
CA ARG A 201 3.30 1.17 -1.78
C ARG A 201 2.30 1.31 -2.94
N SER A 202 2.48 0.52 -4.00
CA SER A 202 1.52 0.47 -5.11
C SER A 202 0.15 -0.03 -4.66
N PHE A 203 0.09 -0.99 -3.73
CA PHE A 203 -1.14 -1.43 -3.10
C PHE A 203 -1.80 -0.30 -2.30
N ALA A 204 -1.03 0.49 -1.54
CA ALA A 204 -1.56 1.62 -0.77
C ALA A 204 -2.18 2.68 -1.70
N PHE A 205 -1.53 2.99 -2.81
CA PHE A 205 -2.10 3.85 -3.86
C PHE A 205 -3.45 3.32 -4.35
N ALA A 206 -3.50 2.05 -4.79
CA ALA A 206 -4.73 1.47 -5.32
C ALA A 206 -5.82 1.32 -4.25
N TRP A 207 -5.46 1.04 -3.00
CA TRP A 207 -6.38 0.98 -1.87
C TRP A 207 -7.11 2.31 -1.69
N ASN A 208 -6.39 3.43 -1.66
CA ASN A 208 -6.94 4.77 -1.47
C ASN A 208 -7.84 5.21 -2.63
N GLN A 209 -7.62 4.66 -3.84
CA GLN A 209 -8.41 4.99 -5.02
C GLN A 209 -9.73 4.18 -5.11
N LEU A 210 -9.76 2.98 -4.54
CA LEU A 210 -10.87 2.03 -4.72
C LEU A 210 -11.85 2.02 -3.54
N ILE A 211 -11.54 2.68 -2.45
CA ILE A 211 -12.37 2.77 -1.24
C ILE A 211 -12.91 4.16 -1.10
#